data_3dfa0f72adcfda8521d91835d50a4507
#
_entry.id   3dfa0f72adcfda8521d91835d50a4507
#
_cell.length_a   1.000
_cell.length_b   1.000
_cell.length_c   1.000
_cell.angle_alpha   90.00
_cell.angle_beta   90.00
_cell.angle_gamma   90.00
#
_symmetry.space_group_name_H-M   'P 1'
#
loop_
_entity.id
_entity.type
_entity.pdbx_description
1 polymer ?
#
loop_
_entity_poly.entity_id
_entity_poly.type
_entity_poly.pdbx_seq_one_letter_code
_entity_poly.pdbx_strand_id
1 'polypeptide(L)'
;MSRPENLLEELKKAYAQWESLYKQGGSDPFYPDGVNLNLVRNHILYFKRQIEETQPLYKNSEVYQRELPPQVEDSYMAQAEEIRAHAKDALASYKADPYYQYLLHHREELDDAGLKKTSILPVLNYAQALETAIQEDDLVTMRRHERADRYLDSFRSCAVKVRDVLESQELNLFALAAQDDFPFPEEEPIQGMTM
;
A
#
# COMPACT_ATOMS: atom_id res chain seq x y z
N MET A 1 14.08 -29.44 15.72
CA MET A 1 15.36 -29.13 16.40
C MET A 1 16.40 -28.76 15.34
N SER A 2 16.80 -27.51 15.30
CA SER A 2 17.91 -27.09 14.44
C SER A 2 19.18 -27.75 14.97
N ARG A 3 19.94 -28.44 14.12
CA ARG A 3 21.24 -28.98 14.49
C ARG A 3 22.18 -27.84 14.90
N PRO A 4 23.08 -28.05 15.89
CA PRO A 4 23.97 -26.98 16.38
C PRO A 4 24.81 -26.28 15.30
N GLU A 5 25.26 -27.04 14.32
CA GLU A 5 26.01 -26.54 13.16
C GLU A 5 25.18 -25.56 12.30
N ASN A 6 23.84 -25.66 12.36
CA ASN A 6 22.95 -24.83 11.60
C ASN A 6 22.80 -23.41 12.17
N LEU A 7 22.94 -23.23 13.49
CA LEU A 7 22.79 -21.92 14.15
C LEU A 7 23.88 -20.93 13.74
N LEU A 8 25.14 -21.38 13.63
CA LEU A 8 26.23 -20.54 13.15
C LEU A 8 26.07 -20.16 11.67
N GLU A 9 25.64 -21.11 10.85
CA GLU A 9 25.36 -20.85 9.43
C GLU A 9 24.17 -19.92 9.26
N GLU A 10 23.10 -20.08 10.03
CA GLU A 10 21.97 -19.16 10.01
C GLU A 10 22.34 -17.76 10.49
N LEU A 11 23.16 -17.66 11.53
CA LEU A 11 23.70 -16.38 12.00
C LEU A 11 24.55 -15.70 10.93
N LYS A 12 25.42 -16.44 10.27
CA LYS A 12 26.24 -15.95 9.16
C LYS A 12 25.42 -15.45 8.00
N LYS A 13 24.37 -16.20 7.62
CA LYS A 13 23.43 -15.78 6.58
C LYS A 13 22.69 -14.50 6.96
N ALA A 14 22.26 -14.36 8.20
CA ALA A 14 21.57 -13.17 8.68
C ALA A 14 22.48 -11.92 8.62
N TYR A 15 23.75 -12.03 9.00
CA TYR A 15 24.72 -10.95 8.82
C TYR A 15 24.92 -10.57 7.35
N ALA A 16 25.09 -11.56 6.49
CA ALA A 16 25.24 -11.33 5.05
C ALA A 16 24.02 -10.65 4.44
N GLN A 17 22.83 -11.05 4.86
CA GLN A 17 21.57 -10.44 4.43
C GLN A 17 21.49 -8.99 4.88
N TRP A 18 21.85 -8.70 6.14
CA TRP A 18 21.87 -7.32 6.64
C TRP A 18 22.84 -6.44 5.83
N GLU A 19 24.06 -6.91 5.58
CA GLU A 19 25.05 -6.20 4.78
C GLU A 19 24.57 -5.94 3.34
N SER A 20 23.93 -6.93 2.74
CA SER A 20 23.36 -6.81 1.39
C SER A 20 22.26 -5.75 1.32
N LEU A 21 21.34 -5.75 2.28
CA LEU A 21 20.28 -4.75 2.38
C LEU A 21 20.84 -3.34 2.66
N TYR A 22 21.85 -3.24 3.50
CA TYR A 22 22.51 -1.97 3.81
C TYR A 22 23.18 -1.36 2.57
N LYS A 23 23.88 -2.18 1.77
CA LYS A 23 24.49 -1.75 0.50
C LYS A 23 23.47 -1.28 -0.54
N GLN A 24 22.24 -1.81 -0.49
CA GLN A 24 21.13 -1.40 -1.33
C GLN A 24 20.41 -0.14 -0.80
N GLY A 25 20.97 0.54 0.20
CA GLY A 25 20.37 1.70 0.82
C GLY A 25 19.17 1.38 1.72
N GLY A 26 19.08 0.13 2.17
CA GLY A 26 17.95 -0.34 2.98
C GLY A 26 16.64 -0.48 2.20
N SER A 27 16.64 -0.23 0.89
CA SER A 27 15.44 -0.31 0.09
C SER A 27 15.17 -1.72 -0.41
N ASP A 28 13.97 -2.18 -0.12
CA ASP A 28 13.36 -3.37 -0.70
C ASP A 28 12.17 -2.91 -1.56
N PRO A 29 11.90 -3.52 -2.72
CA PRO A 29 10.76 -3.15 -3.55
C PRO A 29 9.41 -3.20 -2.84
N PHE A 30 9.28 -4.07 -1.82
CA PHE A 30 8.06 -4.24 -1.04
C PHE A 30 8.06 -3.46 0.27
N TYR A 31 9.22 -3.21 0.84
CA TYR A 31 9.43 -2.51 2.11
C TYR A 31 10.59 -1.53 1.98
N PRO A 32 10.41 -0.44 1.25
CA PRO A 32 11.39 0.63 1.23
C PRO A 32 11.58 1.15 2.66
N ASP A 33 12.69 1.79 2.95
CA ASP A 33 12.87 2.57 4.19
C ASP A 33 13.35 1.84 5.45
N GLY A 34 14.16 0.80 5.30
CA GLY A 34 14.93 0.24 6.41
C GLY A 34 14.20 -0.69 7.38
N VAL A 35 12.90 -0.90 7.21
CA VAL A 35 12.13 -1.86 8.05
C VAL A 35 12.77 -3.25 8.02
N ASN A 36 13.25 -3.68 6.85
CA ASN A 36 13.90 -4.97 6.70
C ASN A 36 15.25 -5.06 7.40
N LEU A 37 15.99 -3.96 7.52
CA LEU A 37 17.25 -3.95 8.27
C LEU A 37 17.01 -4.26 9.75
N ASN A 38 16.01 -3.67 10.36
CA ASN A 38 15.65 -3.94 11.75
C ASN A 38 15.11 -5.35 11.95
N LEU A 39 14.34 -5.89 11.02
CA LEU A 39 13.87 -7.28 11.05
C LEU A 39 15.05 -8.27 10.98
N VAL A 40 15.98 -8.05 10.08
CA VAL A 40 17.18 -8.90 9.97
C VAL A 40 18.06 -8.78 11.22
N ARG A 41 18.20 -7.57 11.77
CA ARG A 41 18.86 -7.36 13.07
C ARG A 41 18.21 -8.18 14.18
N ASN A 42 16.88 -8.24 14.22
CA ASN A 42 16.16 -9.05 15.19
C ASN A 42 16.41 -10.56 14.98
N HIS A 43 16.55 -11.02 13.74
CA HIS A 43 16.94 -12.40 13.45
C HIS A 43 18.37 -12.70 13.97
N ILE A 44 19.33 -11.78 13.79
CA ILE A 44 20.68 -11.91 14.36
C ILE A 44 20.62 -12.05 15.87
N LEU A 45 19.83 -11.20 16.55
CA LEU A 45 19.62 -11.30 18.00
C LEU A 45 19.02 -12.64 18.41
N TYR A 46 18.02 -13.12 17.68
CA TYR A 46 17.39 -14.41 17.93
C TYR A 46 18.39 -15.55 17.86
N PHE A 47 19.19 -15.63 16.80
CA PHE A 47 20.20 -16.69 16.64
C PHE A 47 21.30 -16.60 17.70
N LYS A 48 21.74 -15.40 18.07
CA LYS A 48 22.69 -15.23 19.17
C LYS A 48 22.14 -15.76 20.50
N ARG A 49 20.89 -15.47 20.82
CA ARG A 49 20.23 -16.00 22.02
C ARG A 49 20.11 -17.51 21.98
N GLN A 50 19.73 -18.09 20.85
CA GLN A 50 19.67 -19.54 20.68
C GLN A 50 21.03 -20.20 20.90
N ILE A 51 22.11 -19.59 20.42
CA ILE A 51 23.47 -20.08 20.67
C ILE A 51 23.81 -19.98 22.14
N GLU A 52 23.51 -18.90 22.82
CA GLU A 52 23.73 -18.74 24.28
C GLU A 52 23.02 -19.80 25.09
N GLU A 53 21.80 -20.14 24.74
CA GLU A 53 20.95 -21.09 25.46
C GLU A 53 21.31 -22.54 25.16
N THR A 54 21.63 -22.88 23.91
CA THR A 54 21.77 -24.27 23.48
C THR A 54 23.19 -24.70 23.18
N GLN A 55 24.09 -23.78 22.79
CA GLN A 55 25.44 -24.06 22.34
C GLN A 55 26.45 -22.99 22.81
N PRO A 56 26.65 -22.85 24.13
CA PRO A 56 27.50 -21.74 24.66
C PRO A 56 28.93 -21.75 24.17
N LEU A 57 29.45 -22.88 23.72
CA LEU A 57 30.81 -22.97 23.16
C LEU A 57 30.95 -22.17 21.84
N TYR A 58 29.87 -21.99 21.10
CA TYR A 58 29.90 -21.20 19.86
C TYR A 58 30.04 -19.69 20.10
N LYS A 59 29.94 -19.22 21.33
CA LYS A 59 30.26 -17.83 21.70
C LYS A 59 31.70 -17.46 21.37
N ASN A 60 32.59 -18.42 21.26
CA ASN A 60 33.98 -18.20 20.87
C ASN A 60 34.17 -18.10 19.36
N SER A 61 33.15 -18.36 18.58
CA SER A 61 33.20 -18.24 17.13
C SER A 61 33.30 -16.78 16.69
N GLU A 62 34.06 -16.55 15.62
CA GLU A 62 34.22 -15.23 15.03
C GLU A 62 32.89 -14.60 14.61
N VAL A 63 31.98 -15.40 14.07
CA VAL A 63 30.66 -14.94 13.64
C VAL A 63 29.79 -14.45 14.82
N TYR A 64 29.84 -15.18 15.95
CA TYR A 64 29.12 -14.78 17.14
C TYR A 64 29.67 -13.48 17.75
N GLN A 65 31.00 -13.31 17.72
CA GLN A 65 31.69 -12.15 18.28
C GLN A 65 31.56 -10.89 17.42
N ARG A 66 31.01 -10.99 16.20
CA ARG A 66 30.70 -9.81 15.41
C ARG A 66 29.77 -8.88 16.17
N GLU A 67 30.04 -7.60 16.08
CA GLU A 67 29.15 -6.59 16.65
C GLU A 67 27.73 -6.71 16.05
N LEU A 68 26.74 -6.53 16.91
CA LEU A 68 25.36 -6.45 16.47
C LEU A 68 25.20 -5.19 15.61
N PRO A 69 24.61 -5.31 14.41
CA PRO A 69 24.34 -4.13 13.60
C PRO A 69 23.53 -3.08 14.37
N PRO A 70 23.78 -1.79 14.17
CA PRO A 70 23.02 -0.74 14.83
C PRO A 70 21.55 -0.83 14.46
N GLN A 71 20.68 -0.45 15.38
CA GLN A 71 19.28 -0.26 15.06
C GLN A 71 19.16 0.95 14.13
N VAL A 72 18.63 0.71 12.94
CA VAL A 72 18.33 1.79 12.00
C VAL A 72 17.04 2.44 12.44
N GLU A 73 17.03 3.76 12.50
CA GLU A 73 15.79 4.49 12.75
C GLU A 73 14.77 4.07 11.70
N ASP A 74 13.60 3.63 12.15
CA ASP A 74 12.51 3.28 11.26
C ASP A 74 12.09 4.54 10.52
N SER A 75 12.37 4.59 9.23
CA SER A 75 12.08 5.75 8.41
C SER A 75 10.57 6.04 8.29
N TYR A 76 9.73 5.04 8.50
CA TYR A 76 8.29 5.27 8.63
C TYR A 76 7.97 6.13 9.86
N MET A 77 8.62 5.89 10.99
CA MET A 77 8.41 6.72 12.20
C MET A 77 9.01 8.11 12.04
N ALA A 78 10.18 8.25 11.42
CA ALA A 78 10.80 9.55 11.14
C ALA A 78 9.95 10.40 10.18
N GLN A 79 9.25 9.75 9.25
CA GLN A 79 8.37 10.39 8.26
C GLN A 79 6.89 10.35 8.63
N ALA A 80 6.55 9.90 9.83
CA ALA A 80 5.16 9.65 10.23
C ALA A 80 4.23 10.85 10.00
N GLU A 81 4.66 12.06 10.37
CA GLU A 81 3.86 13.28 10.20
C GLU A 81 3.63 13.61 8.73
N GLU A 82 4.65 13.44 7.89
CA GLU A 82 4.55 13.63 6.45
C GLU A 82 3.62 12.60 5.81
N ILE A 83 3.76 11.34 6.19
CA ILE A 83 2.88 10.26 5.70
C ILE A 83 1.42 10.52 6.07
N ARG A 84 1.15 10.93 7.31
CA ARG A 84 -0.20 11.27 7.78
C ARG A 84 -0.79 12.45 7.02
N ALA A 85 0.00 13.50 6.80
CA ALA A 85 -0.44 14.69 6.06
C ALA A 85 -0.75 14.33 4.59
N HIS A 86 0.13 13.62 3.91
CA HIS A 86 -0.08 13.18 2.53
C HIS A 86 -1.28 12.24 2.40
N ALA A 87 -1.48 11.33 3.33
CA ALA A 87 -2.63 10.43 3.33
C ALA A 87 -3.96 11.18 3.47
N LYS A 88 -4.03 12.17 4.34
CA LYS A 88 -5.22 13.03 4.51
C LYS A 88 -5.51 13.83 3.26
N ASP A 89 -4.48 14.42 2.64
CA ASP A 89 -4.61 15.17 1.39
C ASP A 89 -5.06 14.28 0.24
N ALA A 90 -4.51 13.07 0.12
CA ALA A 90 -4.93 12.08 -0.87
C ALA A 90 -6.40 11.67 -0.69
N LEU A 91 -6.80 11.38 0.54
CA LEU A 91 -8.19 11.02 0.82
C LEU A 91 -9.16 12.17 0.50
N ALA A 92 -8.80 13.40 0.84
CA ALA A 92 -9.59 14.59 0.49
C ALA A 92 -9.73 14.74 -1.02
N SER A 93 -8.65 14.51 -1.78
CA SER A 93 -8.66 14.52 -3.25
C SER A 93 -9.57 13.44 -3.82
N TYR A 94 -9.54 12.23 -3.27
CA TYR A 94 -10.43 11.13 -3.70
C TYR A 94 -11.90 11.47 -3.45
N LYS A 95 -12.22 11.97 -2.26
CA LYS A 95 -13.61 12.33 -1.91
C LYS A 95 -14.13 13.52 -2.73
N ALA A 96 -13.27 14.44 -3.14
CA ALA A 96 -13.62 15.59 -3.95
C ALA A 96 -13.70 15.26 -5.46
N ASP A 97 -13.18 14.11 -5.88
CA ASP A 97 -13.15 13.75 -7.29
C ASP A 97 -14.58 13.48 -7.82
N PRO A 98 -15.00 14.13 -8.92
CA PRO A 98 -16.35 13.97 -9.46
C PRO A 98 -16.64 12.54 -9.94
N TYR A 99 -15.64 11.83 -10.46
CA TYR A 99 -15.80 10.44 -10.90
C TYR A 99 -15.98 9.50 -9.71
N TYR A 100 -15.26 9.73 -8.63
CA TYR A 100 -15.46 8.98 -7.38
C TYR A 100 -16.86 9.18 -6.82
N GLN A 101 -17.38 10.40 -6.82
CA GLN A 101 -18.74 10.70 -6.40
C GLN A 101 -19.77 10.02 -7.30
N TYR A 102 -19.54 10.03 -8.60
CA TYR A 102 -20.38 9.31 -9.58
C TYR A 102 -20.39 7.80 -9.29
N LEU A 103 -19.24 7.19 -9.00
CA LEU A 103 -19.14 5.78 -8.65
C LEU A 103 -19.90 5.45 -7.37
N LEU A 104 -19.75 6.25 -6.33
CA LEU A 104 -20.47 6.07 -5.06
C LEU A 104 -21.99 6.12 -5.27
N HIS A 105 -22.47 7.08 -6.06
CA HIS A 105 -23.90 7.28 -6.29
C HIS A 105 -24.50 6.12 -7.09
N HIS A 106 -23.81 5.63 -8.10
CA HIS A 106 -24.33 4.61 -9.02
C HIS A 106 -24.02 3.17 -8.63
N ARG A 107 -23.25 2.95 -7.56
CA ARG A 107 -22.90 1.61 -7.10
C ARG A 107 -24.11 0.71 -6.88
N GLU A 108 -25.15 1.24 -6.25
CA GLU A 108 -26.35 0.50 -5.88
C GLU A 108 -27.24 0.13 -7.09
N GLU A 109 -27.04 0.80 -8.22
CA GLU A 109 -27.77 0.55 -9.47
C GLU A 109 -27.21 -0.63 -10.28
N LEU A 110 -26.04 -1.13 -9.93
CA LEU A 110 -25.37 -2.22 -10.62
C LEU A 110 -25.75 -3.57 -10.01
N ASP A 111 -26.11 -4.51 -10.87
CA ASP A 111 -26.24 -5.91 -10.50
C ASP A 111 -24.88 -6.61 -10.41
N ASP A 112 -24.85 -7.89 -10.02
CA ASP A 112 -23.60 -8.65 -9.87
C ASP A 112 -22.78 -8.70 -11.16
N ALA A 113 -23.40 -8.79 -12.30
CA ALA A 113 -22.73 -8.78 -13.60
C ALA A 113 -22.13 -7.41 -13.90
N GLY A 114 -22.86 -6.32 -13.60
CA GLY A 114 -22.39 -4.95 -13.72
C GLY A 114 -21.23 -4.64 -12.81
N LEU A 115 -21.28 -5.10 -11.55
CA LEU A 115 -20.18 -4.94 -10.60
C LEU A 115 -18.88 -5.62 -11.09
N LYS A 116 -19.00 -6.80 -11.69
CA LYS A 116 -17.84 -7.51 -12.26
C LYS A 116 -17.27 -6.82 -13.50
N LYS A 117 -18.12 -6.41 -14.43
CA LYS A 117 -17.72 -5.74 -15.66
C LYS A 117 -17.04 -4.40 -15.45
N THR A 118 -17.48 -3.66 -14.46
CA THR A 118 -16.98 -2.31 -14.18
C THR A 118 -15.77 -2.28 -13.28
N SER A 119 -15.51 -3.35 -12.52
CA SER A 119 -14.45 -3.40 -11.50
C SER A 119 -14.55 -2.25 -10.47
N ILE A 120 -15.76 -1.82 -10.16
CA ILE A 120 -16.01 -0.70 -9.26
C ILE A 120 -15.59 -0.97 -7.82
N LEU A 121 -15.76 -2.22 -7.33
CA LEU A 121 -15.46 -2.56 -5.93
C LEU A 121 -14.00 -2.37 -5.55
N PRO A 122 -13.01 -2.88 -6.33
CA PRO A 122 -11.60 -2.61 -6.03
C PRO A 122 -11.27 -1.11 -5.99
N VAL A 123 -11.84 -0.34 -6.88
CA VAL A 123 -11.60 1.11 -7.00
C VAL A 123 -12.14 1.85 -5.78
N LEU A 124 -13.36 1.55 -5.34
CA LEU A 124 -13.94 2.13 -4.12
C LEU A 124 -13.21 1.67 -2.86
N ASN A 125 -12.72 0.43 -2.84
CA ASN A 125 -11.97 -0.10 -1.71
C ASN A 125 -10.63 0.61 -1.48
N TYR A 126 -10.02 1.22 -2.48
CA TYR A 126 -8.80 2.02 -2.30
C TYR A 126 -9.05 3.22 -1.38
N ALA A 127 -10.09 3.98 -1.62
CA ALA A 127 -10.42 5.13 -0.77
C ALA A 127 -10.83 4.68 0.64
N GLN A 128 -11.58 3.61 0.76
CA GLN A 128 -11.99 3.06 2.05
C GLN A 128 -10.80 2.50 2.84
N ALA A 129 -9.86 1.82 2.18
CA ALA A 129 -8.65 1.31 2.81
C ALA A 129 -7.78 2.45 3.35
N LEU A 130 -7.66 3.55 2.61
CA LEU A 130 -6.93 4.74 3.06
C LEU A 130 -7.64 5.40 4.26
N GLU A 131 -8.95 5.53 4.23
CA GLU A 131 -9.72 6.08 5.34
C GLU A 131 -9.54 5.25 6.61
N THR A 132 -9.63 3.93 6.51
CA THR A 132 -9.39 3.01 7.62
C THR A 132 -7.96 3.11 8.14
N ALA A 133 -6.97 3.19 7.25
CA ALA A 133 -5.58 3.34 7.63
C ALA A 133 -5.32 4.64 8.42
N ILE A 134 -5.98 5.74 8.04
CA ILE A 134 -5.90 7.00 8.76
C ILE A 134 -6.52 6.88 10.16
N GLN A 135 -7.67 6.22 10.27
CA GLN A 135 -8.35 6.00 11.56
C GLN A 135 -7.53 5.11 12.51
N GLU A 136 -6.86 4.09 11.98
CA GLU A 136 -6.07 3.14 12.73
C GLU A 136 -4.60 3.55 12.89
N ASP A 137 -4.19 4.67 12.32
CA ASP A 137 -2.80 5.14 12.27
C ASP A 137 -1.83 4.11 11.66
N ASP A 138 -2.29 3.40 10.63
CA ASP A 138 -1.50 2.43 9.88
C ASP A 138 -0.63 3.14 8.82
N LEU A 139 0.58 3.51 9.22
CA LEU A 139 1.53 4.24 8.39
C LEU A 139 1.93 3.48 7.11
N VAL A 140 2.01 2.16 7.18
CA VAL A 140 2.40 1.32 6.03
C VAL A 140 1.32 1.37 4.95
N THR A 141 0.07 1.22 5.34
CA THR A 141 -1.06 1.30 4.40
C THR A 141 -1.26 2.72 3.89
N MET A 142 -1.12 3.74 4.76
CA MET A 142 -1.14 5.15 4.34
C MET A 142 -0.09 5.42 3.25
N ARG A 143 1.14 4.96 3.44
CA ARG A 143 2.23 5.14 2.47
C ARG A 143 1.94 4.50 1.12
N ARG A 144 1.27 3.36 1.11
CA ARG A 144 0.88 2.68 -0.14
C ARG A 144 -0.17 3.43 -0.92
N HIS A 145 -1.10 4.10 -0.24
CA HIS A 145 -2.29 4.71 -0.81
C HIS A 145 -2.21 6.24 -0.93
N GLU A 146 -1.10 6.86 -0.57
CA GLU A 146 -0.95 8.32 -0.58
C GLU A 146 -0.80 8.93 -1.98
N ARG A 147 -0.54 8.13 -3.01
CA ARG A 147 -0.36 8.62 -4.39
C ARG A 147 -1.70 8.82 -5.08
N ALA A 148 -2.25 10.02 -4.93
CA ALA A 148 -3.54 10.40 -5.49
C ALA A 148 -3.63 10.22 -7.00
N ASP A 149 -2.62 10.66 -7.74
CA ASP A 149 -2.60 10.69 -9.21
C ASP A 149 -2.93 9.34 -9.84
N ARG A 150 -2.44 8.28 -9.23
CA ARG A 150 -2.61 6.90 -9.69
C ARG A 150 -4.05 6.39 -9.62
N TYR A 151 -4.77 6.85 -8.62
CA TYR A 151 -6.12 6.38 -8.34
C TYR A 151 -7.20 7.25 -9.00
N LEU A 152 -6.93 8.55 -9.20
CA LEU A 152 -7.84 9.46 -9.91
C LEU A 152 -8.09 8.99 -11.34
N ASP A 153 -7.06 8.54 -12.05
CA ASP A 153 -7.21 7.96 -13.39
C ASP A 153 -8.04 6.66 -13.36
N SER A 154 -7.89 5.86 -12.32
CA SER A 154 -8.68 4.65 -12.11
C SER A 154 -10.14 4.95 -11.86
N PHE A 155 -10.45 6.01 -11.13
CA PHE A 155 -11.83 6.45 -10.90
C PHE A 155 -12.51 6.84 -12.21
N ARG A 156 -11.82 7.64 -13.03
CA ARG A 156 -12.31 8.03 -14.35
C ARG A 156 -12.56 6.82 -15.26
N SER A 157 -11.60 5.94 -15.39
CA SER A 157 -11.71 4.74 -16.22
C SER A 157 -12.85 3.83 -15.77
N CYS A 158 -13.03 3.68 -14.47
CA CYS A 158 -14.11 2.91 -13.90
C CYS A 158 -15.47 3.58 -14.12
N ALA A 159 -15.55 4.89 -13.94
CA ALA A 159 -16.78 5.67 -14.17
C ALA A 159 -17.27 5.56 -15.61
N VAL A 160 -16.37 5.58 -16.58
CA VAL A 160 -16.72 5.35 -18.00
C VAL A 160 -17.34 3.98 -18.19
N LYS A 161 -16.80 2.93 -17.60
CA LYS A 161 -17.35 1.59 -17.66
C LYS A 161 -18.72 1.50 -16.99
N VAL A 162 -18.89 2.15 -15.85
CA VAL A 162 -20.18 2.22 -15.14
C VAL A 162 -21.23 2.90 -16.02
N ARG A 163 -20.89 4.05 -16.60
CA ARG A 163 -21.79 4.75 -17.53
C ARG A 163 -22.21 3.84 -18.70
N ASP A 164 -21.27 3.16 -19.33
CA ASP A 164 -21.52 2.31 -20.47
C ASP A 164 -22.42 1.11 -20.11
N VAL A 165 -22.23 0.54 -18.92
CA VAL A 165 -23.11 -0.55 -18.42
C VAL A 165 -24.50 -0.04 -18.12
N LEU A 166 -24.66 1.11 -17.46
CA LEU A 166 -25.95 1.70 -17.16
C LEU A 166 -26.71 2.07 -18.43
N GLU A 167 -26.05 2.68 -19.41
CA GLU A 167 -26.64 3.00 -20.71
C GLU A 167 -27.08 1.74 -21.47
N SER A 168 -26.29 0.66 -21.39
CA SER A 168 -26.62 -0.61 -22.07
C SER A 168 -27.78 -1.37 -21.45
N GLN A 169 -28.03 -1.18 -20.16
CA GLN A 169 -29.14 -1.80 -19.45
C GLN A 169 -30.46 -1.06 -19.70
N GLU A 170 -30.41 0.07 -20.37
CA GLU A 170 -31.54 0.95 -20.47
C GLU A 170 -32.32 0.90 -21.76
N LEU A 171 -33.40 0.17 -21.64
CA LEU A 171 -34.62 0.40 -22.34
C LEU A 171 -35.73 0.93 -21.38
N ASN A 172 -35.32 1.34 -20.14
CA ASN A 172 -36.30 1.77 -19.13
C ASN A 172 -36.26 3.29 -18.94
N LEU A 173 -37.26 3.99 -19.39
CA LEU A 173 -37.41 5.43 -19.32
C LEU A 173 -37.39 6.02 -17.90
N PHE A 174 -37.71 5.21 -16.87
CA PHE A 174 -37.64 5.64 -15.47
C PHE A 174 -36.20 5.71 -14.93
N ALA A 175 -35.32 4.87 -15.43
CA ALA A 175 -33.89 4.89 -15.05
C ALA A 175 -33.17 6.06 -15.72
N LEU A 176 -33.57 6.49 -16.92
CA LEU A 176 -33.10 7.73 -17.54
C LEU A 176 -33.41 8.98 -16.70
N ALA A 177 -34.58 9.05 -16.09
CA ALA A 177 -34.97 10.17 -15.24
C ALA A 177 -34.14 10.21 -13.93
N ALA A 178 -33.74 9.06 -13.38
CA ALA A 178 -32.87 8.98 -12.20
C ALA A 178 -31.43 9.38 -12.47
N GLN A 179 -30.94 9.26 -13.70
CA GLN A 179 -29.57 9.68 -14.10
C GLN A 179 -29.42 11.20 -14.16
N ASP A 180 -30.49 11.93 -14.42
CA ASP A 180 -30.48 13.41 -14.46
C ASP A 180 -30.12 14.02 -13.11
N ASP A 181 -30.33 13.32 -11.99
CA ASP A 181 -29.99 13.79 -10.65
C ASP A 181 -28.48 13.70 -10.34
N PHE A 182 -27.77 12.83 -11.04
CA PHE A 182 -26.33 12.70 -10.87
C PHE A 182 -25.64 12.36 -12.21
N PRO A 183 -25.47 13.37 -13.07
CA PRO A 183 -24.91 13.17 -14.40
C PRO A 183 -23.44 12.76 -14.36
N PHE A 184 -22.99 12.09 -15.43
CA PHE A 184 -21.57 11.83 -15.66
C PHE A 184 -20.79 13.15 -15.66
N PRO A 185 -19.62 13.24 -14.99
CA PRO A 185 -18.84 14.46 -14.95
C PRO A 185 -18.48 14.94 -16.36
N GLU A 186 -18.74 16.21 -16.65
CA GLU A 186 -18.32 16.81 -17.92
C GLU A 186 -16.80 16.93 -17.95
N GLU A 187 -16.21 16.55 -19.07
CA GLU A 187 -14.81 16.83 -19.31
C GLU A 187 -14.62 18.34 -19.48
N GLU A 188 -13.80 18.94 -18.65
CA GLU A 188 -13.39 20.32 -18.90
C GLU A 188 -12.74 20.38 -20.29
N PRO A 189 -13.16 21.33 -21.14
CA PRO A 189 -12.53 21.50 -22.43
C PRO A 189 -11.03 21.76 -22.19
N ILE A 190 -10.17 21.01 -22.87
CA ILE A 190 -8.72 21.21 -22.81
C ILE A 190 -8.46 22.67 -23.18
N GLN A 191 -8.25 23.53 -22.17
CA GLN A 191 -7.81 24.90 -22.40
C GLN A 191 -6.40 24.82 -22.97
N GLY A 192 -6.25 25.05 -24.26
CA GLY A 192 -4.93 25.13 -24.84
C GLY A 192 -4.79 24.83 -26.31
N MET A 193 -5.84 24.51 -27.05
CA MET A 193 -5.80 24.50 -28.52
C MET A 193 -6.51 25.72 -29.11
N THR A 194 -5.93 26.88 -28.92
CA THR A 194 -6.12 28.00 -29.84
C THR A 194 -5.08 27.83 -30.95
N MET A 195 -5.56 27.36 -32.06
CA MET A 195 -4.78 27.57 -33.29
C MET A 195 -4.71 29.06 -33.63
#